data_9c49a542a73c69a2fd23474a2eb7b788
#
_entry.id   9c49a542a73c69a2fd23474a2eb7b788
#
_cell.length_a   1.000
_cell.length_b   1.000
_cell.length_c   1.000
_cell.angle_alpha   90.00
_cell.angle_beta   90.00
_cell.angle_gamma   90.00
#
_symmetry.space_group_name_H-M   'P 1'
#
loop_
_entity.id
_entity.type
_entity.pdbx_description
1 polymer ?
#
loop_
_entity_poly.entity_id
_entity_poly.type
_entity_poly.pdbx_seq_one_letter_code
_entity_poly.pdbx_strand_id
1 'polypeptide(L)'
;MSSKRQTTKRRSTARSKRKRSGPPTYLLIGAAVLVALIVVAVLVLSNQGSGSPTAQPGTAPGEISYGAADAPVIVVEYADFQCPYCRDFALGPELQLRQDYTDKGLVRFVFRNFPFIGQESTWAAEAAECANDQGRFRDYHDKLYQEQGAENSGAFAKDNLKRFAADLGLDTAQFNTCLDSGKYASLVRDGYNEAQGRRINSTPTLLVDGQLVTNGSSYPVLQAAIDAALKSP
;
A
#
# COMPACT_ATOMS: atom_id res chain seq x y z
N MET A 1 43.82 89.05 51.00
CA MET A 1 43.22 87.72 51.12
C MET A 1 43.38 87.02 49.81
N SER A 2 44.20 86.01 49.79
CA SER A 2 44.78 85.35 48.62
C SER A 2 43.93 84.14 48.19
N SER A 3 43.48 84.12 46.94
CA SER A 3 42.82 82.95 46.38
C SER A 3 43.76 82.26 45.36
N LYS A 4 44.20 81.05 45.68
CA LYS A 4 45.04 80.19 44.83
C LYS A 4 44.16 79.52 43.78
N ARG A 5 44.39 79.76 42.51
CA ARG A 5 43.92 78.98 41.39
C ARG A 5 44.69 77.67 41.28
N GLN A 6 44.02 76.53 41.34
CA GLN A 6 44.53 75.22 41.00
C GLN A 6 44.19 74.93 39.54
N THR A 7 45.23 74.68 38.73
CA THR A 7 45.15 74.25 37.37
C THR A 7 45.10 72.75 37.32
N THR A 8 43.96 72.18 36.89
CA THR A 8 43.82 70.73 36.65
C THR A 8 44.28 70.39 35.25
N LYS A 9 45.31 69.55 35.22
CA LYS A 9 45.95 69.01 34.01
C LYS A 9 45.08 67.91 33.41
N ARG A 10 44.46 68.16 32.26
CA ARG A 10 43.70 67.18 31.49
C ARG A 10 44.64 66.14 30.91
N ARG A 11 44.55 64.85 31.37
CA ARG A 11 45.18 63.71 30.79
C ARG A 11 44.34 63.21 29.57
N SER A 12 44.88 63.36 28.36
CA SER A 12 44.33 62.79 27.15
C SER A 12 44.61 61.26 27.13
N THR A 13 43.61 60.43 27.26
CA THR A 13 43.72 59.00 27.03
C THR A 13 43.56 58.68 25.54
N ALA A 14 44.65 58.33 24.90
CA ALA A 14 44.68 57.85 23.51
C ALA A 14 43.94 56.49 23.43
N ARG A 15 42.77 56.48 22.77
CA ARG A 15 41.99 55.27 22.49
C ARG A 15 42.58 54.54 21.32
N SER A 16 43.35 53.46 21.59
CA SER A 16 43.86 52.53 20.57
C SER A 16 42.72 51.89 19.81
N LYS A 17 42.57 52.22 18.51
CA LYS A 17 41.67 51.52 17.57
C LYS A 17 42.24 50.15 17.25
N ARG A 18 41.74 49.11 17.94
CA ARG A 18 42.00 47.70 17.61
C ARG A 18 41.34 47.41 16.26
N LYS A 19 42.17 47.30 15.21
CA LYS A 19 41.75 46.82 13.89
C LYS A 19 41.26 45.36 14.06
N ARG A 20 39.93 45.15 13.99
CA ARG A 20 39.35 43.77 13.85
C ARG A 20 39.65 43.30 12.43
N SER A 21 40.61 42.48 12.25
CA SER A 21 40.81 41.71 11.02
C SER A 21 39.65 40.69 10.93
N GLY A 22 38.73 40.91 9.99
CA GLY A 22 37.71 39.90 9.65
C GLY A 22 38.36 38.63 9.12
N PRO A 23 37.64 37.50 9.16
CA PRO A 23 38.21 36.27 8.63
C PRO A 23 38.58 36.43 7.15
N PRO A 24 39.66 35.82 6.70
CA PRO A 24 40.13 35.97 5.34
C PRO A 24 39.05 35.43 4.35
N THR A 25 38.82 36.19 3.29
CA THR A 25 37.72 35.98 2.31
C THR A 25 37.68 34.57 1.72
N TYR A 26 38.81 33.86 1.63
CA TYR A 26 38.86 32.48 1.17
C TYR A 26 38.19 31.48 2.13
N LEU A 27 38.16 31.73 3.45
CA LEU A 27 37.45 30.92 4.43
C LEU A 27 35.96 31.06 4.28
N LEU A 28 35.45 32.28 3.96
CA LEU A 28 34.04 32.53 3.70
C LEU A 28 33.59 31.87 2.39
N ILE A 29 34.43 31.92 1.34
CA ILE A 29 34.14 31.22 0.07
C ILE A 29 34.16 29.72 0.26
N GLY A 30 35.13 29.18 0.99
CA GLY A 30 35.18 27.73 1.30
C GLY A 30 33.95 27.23 2.07
N ALA A 31 33.52 28.00 3.08
CA ALA A 31 32.29 27.66 3.83
C ALA A 31 31.04 27.72 2.95
N ALA A 32 30.90 28.71 2.04
CA ALA A 32 29.77 28.81 1.13
C ALA A 32 29.72 27.63 0.12
N VAL A 33 30.87 27.23 -0.42
CA VAL A 33 30.95 26.06 -1.33
C VAL A 33 30.60 24.77 -0.61
N LEU A 34 31.06 24.59 0.63
CA LEU A 34 30.76 23.40 1.42
C LEU A 34 29.26 23.30 1.76
N VAL A 35 28.61 24.41 2.12
CA VAL A 35 27.16 24.47 2.34
C VAL A 35 26.41 24.16 1.05
N ALA A 36 26.83 24.71 -0.09
CA ALA A 36 26.20 24.43 -1.38
C ALA A 36 26.32 22.94 -1.75
N LEU A 37 27.47 22.30 -1.52
CA LEU A 37 27.65 20.86 -1.75
C LEU A 37 26.78 20.00 -0.81
N ILE A 38 26.65 20.40 0.45
CA ILE A 38 25.75 19.70 1.40
C ILE A 38 24.29 19.83 0.96
N VAL A 39 23.86 21.03 0.53
CA VAL A 39 22.50 21.25 0.04
C VAL A 39 22.23 20.43 -1.22
N VAL A 40 23.17 20.38 -2.16
CA VAL A 40 23.05 19.54 -3.36
C VAL A 40 23.01 18.06 -2.98
N ALA A 41 23.88 17.61 -2.07
CA ALA A 41 23.87 16.22 -1.60
C ALA A 41 22.54 15.85 -0.90
N VAL A 42 21.99 16.75 -0.06
CA VAL A 42 20.68 16.55 0.60
C VAL A 42 19.55 16.52 -0.44
N LEU A 43 19.59 17.42 -1.43
CA LEU A 43 18.58 17.44 -2.51
C LEU A 43 18.68 16.19 -3.40
N VAL A 44 19.88 15.70 -3.70
CA VAL A 44 20.08 14.46 -4.46
C VAL A 44 19.63 13.23 -3.65
N LEU A 45 19.97 13.16 -2.36
CA LEU A 45 19.56 12.08 -1.47
C LEU A 45 18.06 12.10 -1.18
N SER A 46 17.44 13.29 -1.05
CA SER A 46 15.98 13.42 -0.87
C SER A 46 15.19 13.18 -2.17
N ASN A 47 15.82 13.37 -3.34
CA ASN A 47 15.20 13.09 -4.63
C ASN A 47 15.34 11.63 -5.08
N GLN A 48 16.16 10.82 -4.40
CA GLN A 48 16.24 9.37 -4.65
C GLN A 48 15.08 8.58 -4.02
N GLY A 49 14.16 9.26 -3.30
CA GLY A 49 13.02 8.66 -2.60
C GLY A 49 11.67 8.80 -3.30
N SER A 50 11.55 9.33 -4.51
CA SER A 50 10.27 9.56 -5.20
C SER A 50 10.18 8.90 -6.59
N GLY A 51 10.96 7.86 -6.85
CA GLY A 51 10.55 6.83 -7.77
C GLY A 51 9.64 5.91 -6.97
N SER A 52 8.31 6.04 -7.10
CA SER A 52 7.44 4.93 -6.78
C SER A 52 7.99 3.76 -7.58
N PRO A 53 8.48 2.67 -6.95
CA PRO A 53 8.66 1.46 -7.71
C PRO A 53 7.28 1.20 -8.32
N THR A 54 7.22 0.98 -9.62
CA THR A 54 6.14 0.22 -10.22
C THR A 54 6.24 -1.12 -9.50
N ALA A 55 5.60 -1.21 -8.32
CA ALA A 55 5.52 -2.43 -7.55
C ALA A 55 4.88 -3.43 -8.51
N GLN A 56 5.64 -4.42 -8.91
CA GLN A 56 5.06 -5.55 -9.62
C GLN A 56 3.93 -6.05 -8.73
N PRO A 57 2.71 -6.22 -9.26
CA PRO A 57 1.64 -6.82 -8.49
C PRO A 57 2.18 -8.11 -7.87
N GLY A 58 2.09 -8.25 -6.55
CA GLY A 58 2.53 -9.47 -5.88
C GLY A 58 3.80 -9.38 -5.03
N THR A 59 4.31 -8.19 -4.72
CA THR A 59 5.50 -8.02 -3.86
C THR A 59 5.32 -7.06 -2.69
N ALA A 60 4.13 -6.43 -2.57
CA ALA A 60 3.87 -5.49 -1.48
C ALA A 60 3.59 -6.24 -0.16
N PRO A 61 4.17 -5.80 0.99
CA PRO A 61 3.78 -6.33 2.29
C PRO A 61 2.27 -6.22 2.52
N GLY A 62 1.64 -7.29 2.96
CA GLY A 62 0.18 -7.35 3.15
C GLY A 62 -0.62 -7.61 1.88
N GLU A 63 0.04 -7.97 0.76
CA GLU A 63 -0.66 -8.35 -0.45
C GLU A 63 -1.28 -9.74 -0.31
N ILE A 64 -2.57 -9.82 -0.59
CA ILE A 64 -3.25 -11.11 -0.69
C ILE A 64 -2.92 -11.75 -2.04
N SER A 65 -2.19 -12.85 -2.01
CA SER A 65 -1.88 -13.59 -3.22
C SER A 65 -1.73 -15.09 -2.95
N TYR A 66 -1.92 -15.90 -3.98
CA TYR A 66 -1.68 -17.34 -3.94
C TYR A 66 -1.15 -17.83 -5.30
N GLY A 67 -0.54 -19.02 -5.30
CA GLY A 67 0.26 -19.53 -6.40
C GLY A 67 1.75 -19.34 -6.16
N ALA A 68 2.59 -19.77 -7.09
CA ALA A 68 4.04 -19.64 -6.97
C ALA A 68 4.46 -18.17 -7.01
N ALA A 69 5.38 -17.79 -6.13
CA ALA A 69 5.86 -16.40 -6.05
C ALA A 69 6.61 -15.96 -7.33
N ASP A 70 7.20 -16.91 -8.01
CA ASP A 70 7.96 -16.77 -9.26
C ASP A 70 7.19 -17.22 -10.50
N ALA A 71 5.85 -17.34 -10.38
CA ALA A 71 5.00 -17.68 -11.52
C ALA A 71 5.20 -16.70 -12.68
N PRO A 72 5.30 -17.19 -13.92
CA PRO A 72 5.57 -16.36 -15.10
C PRO A 72 4.46 -15.36 -15.44
N VAL A 73 3.24 -15.58 -14.99
CA VAL A 73 2.09 -14.70 -15.25
C VAL A 73 1.43 -14.28 -13.94
N ILE A 74 1.04 -13.01 -13.86
CA ILE A 74 0.31 -12.44 -12.72
C ILE A 74 -1.11 -12.11 -13.15
N VAL A 75 -2.09 -12.70 -12.46
CA VAL A 75 -3.51 -12.33 -12.61
C VAL A 75 -3.92 -11.51 -11.39
N VAL A 76 -4.45 -10.31 -11.61
CA VAL A 76 -4.97 -9.44 -10.54
C VAL A 76 -6.47 -9.35 -10.67
N GLU A 77 -7.19 -9.59 -9.58
CA GLU A 77 -8.62 -9.35 -9.48
C GLU A 77 -8.90 -8.19 -8.53
N TYR A 78 -9.68 -7.21 -8.97
CA TYR A 78 -10.33 -6.23 -8.09
C TYR A 78 -11.74 -6.68 -7.81
N ALA A 79 -12.07 -6.89 -6.54
CA ALA A 79 -13.33 -7.51 -6.13
C ALA A 79 -13.94 -6.89 -4.88
N ASP A 80 -15.26 -7.03 -4.76
CA ASP A 80 -16.05 -6.74 -3.57
C ASP A 80 -16.76 -8.03 -3.12
N PHE A 81 -16.62 -8.38 -1.84
CA PHE A 81 -17.23 -9.59 -1.31
C PHE A 81 -18.79 -9.58 -1.31
N GLN A 82 -19.40 -8.42 -1.45
CA GLN A 82 -20.86 -8.33 -1.63
C GLN A 82 -21.31 -8.36 -3.10
N CYS A 83 -20.37 -8.26 -4.06
CA CYS A 83 -20.71 -8.27 -5.49
C CYS A 83 -21.14 -9.66 -5.94
N PRO A 84 -22.36 -9.85 -6.49
CA PRO A 84 -22.82 -11.16 -6.94
C PRO A 84 -22.03 -11.71 -8.13
N TYR A 85 -21.51 -10.83 -9.00
CA TYR A 85 -20.66 -11.24 -10.12
C TYR A 85 -19.28 -11.71 -9.67
N CYS A 86 -18.74 -11.14 -8.56
CA CYS A 86 -17.51 -11.66 -7.94
C CYS A 86 -17.73 -13.05 -7.36
N ARG A 87 -18.86 -13.30 -6.70
CA ARG A 87 -19.23 -14.63 -6.22
C ARG A 87 -19.30 -15.63 -7.37
N ASP A 88 -19.98 -15.27 -8.46
CA ASP A 88 -20.14 -16.15 -9.62
C ASP A 88 -18.79 -16.47 -10.26
N PHE A 89 -17.86 -15.51 -10.28
CA PHE A 89 -16.48 -15.73 -10.72
C PHE A 89 -15.72 -16.63 -9.75
N ALA A 90 -15.72 -16.32 -8.46
CA ALA A 90 -14.97 -17.04 -7.44
C ALA A 90 -15.39 -18.52 -7.31
N LEU A 91 -16.70 -18.80 -7.39
CA LEU A 91 -17.24 -20.15 -7.25
C LEU A 91 -17.31 -20.93 -8.58
N GLY A 92 -16.85 -20.36 -9.66
CA GLY A 92 -16.85 -20.98 -10.99
C GLY A 92 -15.51 -20.81 -11.73
N PRO A 93 -15.35 -19.74 -12.55
CA PRO A 93 -14.15 -19.51 -13.38
C PRO A 93 -12.84 -19.50 -12.60
N GLU A 94 -12.81 -18.93 -11.40
CA GLU A 94 -11.61 -18.90 -10.56
C GLU A 94 -11.19 -20.30 -10.09
N LEU A 95 -12.14 -21.19 -9.81
CA LEU A 95 -11.81 -22.57 -9.45
C LEU A 95 -11.09 -23.29 -10.61
N GLN A 96 -11.50 -23.04 -11.86
CA GLN A 96 -10.84 -23.56 -13.04
C GLN A 96 -9.45 -22.92 -13.21
N LEU A 97 -9.33 -21.61 -13.02
CA LEU A 97 -8.04 -20.90 -13.01
C LEU A 97 -7.05 -21.51 -12.00
N ARG A 98 -7.53 -21.79 -10.78
CA ARG A 98 -6.71 -22.44 -9.74
C ARG A 98 -6.16 -23.79 -10.22
N GLN A 99 -7.02 -24.66 -10.72
CA GLN A 99 -6.67 -26.00 -11.16
C GLN A 99 -5.76 -26.01 -12.38
N ASP A 100 -6.02 -25.12 -13.34
CA ASP A 100 -5.32 -25.15 -14.63
C ASP A 100 -4.00 -24.41 -14.62
N TYR A 101 -3.84 -23.40 -13.76
CA TYR A 101 -2.67 -22.51 -13.79
C TYR A 101 -2.02 -22.31 -12.41
N THR A 102 -2.79 -21.90 -11.39
CA THR A 102 -2.21 -21.48 -10.12
C THR A 102 -1.59 -22.65 -9.35
N ASP A 103 -2.29 -23.77 -9.27
CA ASP A 103 -1.81 -24.99 -8.60
C ASP A 103 -0.66 -25.67 -9.37
N LYS A 104 -0.46 -25.27 -10.63
CA LYS A 104 0.67 -25.71 -11.46
C LYS A 104 1.86 -24.73 -11.44
N GLY A 105 1.76 -23.64 -10.69
CA GLY A 105 2.80 -22.64 -10.59
C GLY A 105 2.94 -21.73 -11.81
N LEU A 106 1.97 -21.73 -12.73
CA LEU A 106 1.99 -20.94 -13.96
C LEU A 106 1.44 -19.52 -13.77
N VAL A 107 0.57 -19.35 -12.78
CA VAL A 107 -0.07 -18.08 -12.44
C VAL A 107 0.09 -17.80 -10.95
N ARG A 108 0.48 -16.57 -10.63
CA ARG A 108 0.28 -15.96 -9.33
C ARG A 108 -0.99 -15.13 -9.37
N PHE A 109 -1.96 -15.49 -8.55
CA PHE A 109 -3.20 -14.74 -8.42
C PHE A 109 -3.08 -13.74 -7.28
N VAL A 110 -3.46 -12.50 -7.55
CA VAL A 110 -3.44 -11.39 -6.59
C VAL A 110 -4.85 -10.85 -6.43
N PHE A 111 -5.35 -10.88 -5.20
CA PHE A 111 -6.64 -10.31 -4.85
C PHE A 111 -6.49 -8.88 -4.35
N ARG A 112 -7.30 -7.98 -4.88
CA ARG A 112 -7.34 -6.56 -4.49
C ARG A 112 -8.72 -6.21 -3.96
N ASN A 113 -8.77 -5.82 -2.71
CA ASN A 113 -10.00 -5.36 -2.09
C ASN A 113 -10.49 -4.05 -2.73
N PHE A 114 -11.70 -4.07 -3.30
CA PHE A 114 -12.40 -2.90 -3.81
C PHE A 114 -13.81 -2.82 -3.22
N PRO A 115 -13.95 -2.54 -1.90
CA PRO A 115 -15.23 -2.54 -1.20
C PRO A 115 -15.99 -1.23 -1.45
N PHE A 116 -16.89 -1.21 -2.44
CA PHE A 116 -17.65 -0.01 -2.81
C PHE A 116 -19.17 -0.14 -2.58
N ILE A 117 -19.69 -1.35 -2.30
CA ILE A 117 -21.13 -1.57 -2.15
C ILE A 117 -21.64 -1.06 -0.80
N GLY A 118 -20.84 -1.20 0.26
CA GLY A 118 -21.25 -0.69 1.58
C GLY A 118 -20.31 -1.06 2.72
N GLN A 119 -20.80 -0.81 3.95
CA GLN A 119 -20.00 -1.04 5.15
C GLN A 119 -19.67 -2.53 5.35
N GLU A 120 -20.57 -3.42 4.99
CA GLU A 120 -20.33 -4.87 5.08
C GLU A 120 -19.25 -5.33 4.12
N SER A 121 -19.08 -4.70 2.94
CA SER A 121 -17.96 -4.95 2.04
C SER A 121 -16.62 -4.61 2.70
N THR A 122 -16.58 -3.47 3.41
CA THR A 122 -15.38 -3.06 4.14
C THR A 122 -15.04 -4.06 5.25
N TRP A 123 -16.03 -4.47 6.05
CA TRP A 123 -15.82 -5.45 7.11
C TRP A 123 -15.40 -6.82 6.57
N ALA A 124 -15.99 -7.28 5.47
CA ALA A 124 -15.60 -8.54 4.82
C ALA A 124 -14.17 -8.48 4.30
N ALA A 125 -13.76 -7.37 3.70
CA ALA A 125 -12.38 -7.14 3.26
C ALA A 125 -11.39 -7.14 4.44
N GLU A 126 -11.69 -6.43 5.54
CA GLU A 126 -10.88 -6.45 6.76
C GLU A 126 -10.78 -7.87 7.36
N ALA A 127 -11.88 -8.62 7.36
CA ALA A 127 -11.93 -9.98 7.85
C ALA A 127 -11.07 -10.93 6.99
N ALA A 128 -11.10 -10.77 5.66
CA ALA A 128 -10.27 -11.54 4.74
C ALA A 128 -8.76 -11.29 4.98
N GLU A 129 -8.37 -10.05 5.26
CA GLU A 129 -7.00 -9.71 5.67
C GLU A 129 -6.63 -10.34 7.02
N CYS A 130 -7.56 -10.37 7.99
CA CYS A 130 -7.33 -11.05 9.27
C CYS A 130 -7.15 -12.57 9.11
N ALA A 131 -7.86 -13.19 8.16
CA ALA A 131 -7.65 -14.59 7.82
C ALA A 131 -6.32 -14.82 7.10
N ASN A 132 -5.88 -13.84 6.28
CA ASN A 132 -4.59 -13.87 5.61
C ASN A 132 -3.41 -13.86 6.59
N ASP A 133 -3.52 -13.17 7.73
CA ASP A 133 -2.53 -13.22 8.84
C ASP A 133 -2.25 -14.65 9.32
N GLN A 134 -3.23 -15.55 9.15
CA GLN A 134 -3.14 -16.93 9.56
C GLN A 134 -2.87 -17.89 8.39
N GLY A 135 -2.58 -17.33 7.19
CA GLY A 135 -2.37 -18.12 5.96
C GLY A 135 -3.64 -18.81 5.43
N ARG A 136 -4.82 -18.33 5.86
CA ARG A 136 -6.11 -18.97 5.56
C ARG A 136 -7.00 -18.09 4.65
N PHE A 137 -6.37 -17.20 3.85
CA PHE A 137 -7.14 -16.33 2.96
C PHE A 137 -8.05 -17.12 2.01
N ARG A 138 -7.53 -18.12 1.28
CA ARG A 138 -8.31 -18.88 0.28
C ARG A 138 -9.57 -19.50 0.89
N ASP A 139 -9.43 -20.17 2.05
CA ASP A 139 -10.57 -20.81 2.70
C ASP A 139 -11.60 -19.79 3.16
N TYR A 140 -11.13 -18.66 3.68
CA TYR A 140 -12.00 -17.59 4.16
C TYR A 140 -12.67 -16.83 3.02
N HIS A 141 -11.97 -16.58 1.93
CA HIS A 141 -12.48 -16.00 0.68
C HIS A 141 -13.63 -16.87 0.11
N ASP A 142 -13.39 -18.18 -0.03
CA ASP A 142 -14.39 -19.10 -0.55
C ASP A 142 -15.62 -19.16 0.39
N LYS A 143 -15.39 -19.15 1.72
CA LYS A 143 -16.46 -19.08 2.72
C LYS A 143 -17.28 -17.80 2.61
N LEU A 144 -16.64 -16.64 2.44
CA LEU A 144 -17.36 -15.37 2.25
C LEU A 144 -18.29 -15.42 1.06
N TYR A 145 -17.84 -15.89 -0.10
CA TYR A 145 -18.70 -15.99 -1.29
C TYR A 145 -19.78 -17.07 -1.16
N GLN A 146 -19.52 -18.16 -0.46
CA GLN A 146 -20.57 -19.17 -0.16
C GLN A 146 -21.66 -18.63 0.76
N GLU A 147 -21.31 -17.78 1.72
CA GLU A 147 -22.23 -17.20 2.69
C GLU A 147 -22.78 -15.83 2.25
N GLN A 148 -22.46 -15.40 1.02
CA GLN A 148 -22.91 -14.10 0.51
C GLN A 148 -24.46 -14.05 0.46
N GLY A 149 -25.02 -13.07 1.16
CA GLY A 149 -26.44 -12.72 1.11
C GLY A 149 -26.75 -11.60 0.13
N ALA A 150 -27.91 -10.99 0.30
CA ALA A 150 -28.20 -9.73 -0.39
C ALA A 150 -27.28 -8.62 0.14
N GLU A 151 -27.04 -7.62 -0.70
CA GLU A 151 -26.18 -6.48 -0.35
C GLU A 151 -26.69 -5.75 0.91
N ASN A 152 -25.78 -5.51 1.86
CA ASN A 152 -26.07 -4.81 3.12
C ASN A 152 -27.25 -5.42 3.95
N SER A 153 -27.41 -6.74 3.90
CA SER A 153 -28.47 -7.47 4.58
C SER A 153 -28.08 -8.02 5.96
N GLY A 154 -26.89 -7.75 6.43
CA GLY A 154 -26.34 -8.29 7.66
C GLY A 154 -25.55 -9.59 7.46
N ALA A 155 -25.43 -10.11 6.23
CA ALA A 155 -24.68 -11.33 5.95
C ALA A 155 -23.22 -11.22 6.41
N PHE A 156 -22.61 -10.06 6.24
CA PHE A 156 -21.24 -9.77 6.67
C PHE A 156 -21.16 -8.85 7.89
N ALA A 157 -22.19 -8.87 8.76
CA ALA A 157 -22.05 -8.31 10.10
C ALA A 157 -20.87 -8.98 10.84
N LYS A 158 -20.14 -8.22 11.66
CA LYS A 158 -18.90 -8.69 12.31
C LYS A 158 -19.07 -10.02 13.07
N ASP A 159 -20.23 -10.25 13.69
CA ASP A 159 -20.51 -11.50 14.40
C ASP A 159 -20.56 -12.72 13.45
N ASN A 160 -21.12 -12.56 12.26
CA ASN A 160 -21.11 -13.59 11.23
C ASN A 160 -19.69 -13.84 10.71
N LEU A 161 -18.93 -12.78 10.44
CA LEU A 161 -17.53 -12.88 10.01
C LEU A 161 -16.67 -13.65 11.03
N LYS A 162 -16.86 -13.40 12.34
CA LYS A 162 -16.20 -14.15 13.41
C LYS A 162 -16.63 -15.63 13.44
N ARG A 163 -17.90 -15.88 13.22
CA ARG A 163 -18.43 -17.26 13.12
C ARG A 163 -17.82 -18.01 11.93
N PHE A 164 -17.68 -17.37 10.77
CA PHE A 164 -17.01 -17.98 9.61
C PHE A 164 -15.56 -18.36 9.90
N ALA A 165 -14.83 -17.51 10.63
CA ALA A 165 -13.48 -17.85 11.08
C ALA A 165 -13.44 -19.06 12.01
N ALA A 166 -14.40 -19.14 12.95
CA ALA A 166 -14.55 -20.30 13.83
C ALA A 166 -14.89 -21.58 13.06
N ASP A 167 -15.83 -21.50 12.11
CA ASP A 167 -16.24 -22.65 11.26
C ASP A 167 -15.05 -23.23 10.47
N LEU A 168 -14.11 -22.36 10.07
CA LEU A 168 -12.88 -22.76 9.36
C LEU A 168 -11.74 -23.18 10.29
N GLY A 169 -11.93 -23.10 11.61
CA GLY A 169 -10.91 -23.49 12.60
C GLY A 169 -9.73 -22.51 12.69
N LEU A 170 -9.94 -21.23 12.40
CA LEU A 170 -8.94 -20.19 12.64
C LEU A 170 -8.77 -19.94 14.15
N ASP A 171 -7.62 -19.38 14.56
CA ASP A 171 -7.48 -18.81 15.90
C ASP A 171 -8.44 -17.63 16.06
N THR A 172 -9.57 -17.90 16.73
CA THR A 172 -10.64 -16.92 16.91
C THR A 172 -10.26 -15.76 17.81
N ALA A 173 -9.33 -15.95 18.75
CA ALA A 173 -8.87 -14.87 19.62
C ALA A 173 -8.05 -13.86 18.81
N GLN A 174 -7.12 -14.34 17.99
CA GLN A 174 -6.33 -13.52 17.09
C GLN A 174 -7.23 -12.84 16.05
N PHE A 175 -8.12 -13.59 15.40
CA PHE A 175 -9.03 -13.09 14.38
C PHE A 175 -9.95 -11.98 14.91
N ASN A 176 -10.60 -12.22 16.04
CA ASN A 176 -11.53 -11.26 16.63
C ASN A 176 -10.81 -9.97 17.05
N THR A 177 -9.62 -10.09 17.65
CA THR A 177 -8.80 -8.92 18.00
C THR A 177 -8.43 -8.11 16.75
N CYS A 178 -8.03 -8.78 15.67
CA CYS A 178 -7.71 -8.14 14.39
C CYS A 178 -8.91 -7.38 13.83
N LEU A 179 -10.07 -8.04 13.72
CA LEU A 179 -11.27 -7.47 13.11
C LEU A 179 -11.88 -6.34 13.97
N ASP A 180 -11.90 -6.51 15.30
CA ASP A 180 -12.50 -5.52 16.21
C ASP A 180 -11.65 -4.25 16.31
N SER A 181 -10.32 -4.39 16.24
CA SER A 181 -9.41 -3.24 16.25
C SER A 181 -9.37 -2.47 14.93
N GLY A 182 -9.95 -3.01 13.85
CA GLY A 182 -9.83 -2.43 12.51
C GLY A 182 -8.38 -2.42 12.00
N LYS A 183 -7.59 -3.43 12.35
CA LYS A 183 -6.16 -3.55 11.99
C LYS A 183 -5.90 -3.24 10.52
N TYR A 184 -6.80 -3.65 9.64
CA TYR A 184 -6.67 -3.53 8.19
C TYR A 184 -7.52 -2.43 7.56
N ALA A 185 -8.20 -1.59 8.36
CA ALA A 185 -9.06 -0.51 7.84
C ALA A 185 -8.31 0.45 6.90
N SER A 186 -7.04 0.77 7.18
CA SER A 186 -6.22 1.60 6.28
C SER A 186 -5.89 0.88 4.99
N LEU A 187 -5.44 -0.38 5.05
CA LEU A 187 -5.08 -1.19 3.88
C LEU A 187 -6.27 -1.38 2.93
N VAL A 188 -7.43 -1.70 3.48
CA VAL A 188 -8.68 -1.86 2.71
C VAL A 188 -9.09 -0.54 2.03
N ARG A 189 -8.98 0.58 2.74
CA ARG A 189 -9.23 1.91 2.16
C ARG A 189 -8.20 2.25 1.06
N ASP A 190 -6.94 1.88 1.25
CA ASP A 190 -5.89 2.12 0.25
C ASP A 190 -6.14 1.28 -1.01
N GLY A 191 -6.62 0.04 -0.88
CA GLY A 191 -7.09 -0.78 -2.01
C GLY A 191 -8.25 -0.13 -2.78
N TYR A 192 -9.23 0.41 -2.06
CA TYR A 192 -10.31 1.18 -2.68
C TYR A 192 -9.77 2.39 -3.46
N ASN A 193 -8.87 3.17 -2.85
CA ASN A 193 -8.27 4.35 -3.48
C ASN A 193 -7.41 3.98 -4.70
N GLU A 194 -6.69 2.86 -4.64
CA GLU A 194 -5.91 2.33 -5.77
C GLU A 194 -6.84 2.03 -6.96
N ALA A 195 -7.94 1.30 -6.71
CA ALA A 195 -8.91 0.98 -7.76
C ALA A 195 -9.49 2.25 -8.40
N GLN A 196 -9.89 3.24 -7.58
CA GLN A 196 -10.37 4.54 -8.07
C GLN A 196 -9.30 5.27 -8.90
N GLY A 197 -8.05 5.30 -8.44
CA GLY A 197 -6.93 5.91 -9.15
C GLY A 197 -6.67 5.26 -10.51
N ARG A 198 -6.89 3.96 -10.61
CA ARG A 198 -6.83 3.19 -11.86
C ARG A 198 -8.09 3.30 -12.72
N ARG A 199 -9.11 4.04 -12.27
CA ARG A 199 -10.42 4.18 -12.94
C ARG A 199 -11.17 2.84 -13.08
N ILE A 200 -10.95 1.93 -12.15
CA ILE A 200 -11.73 0.70 -12.03
C ILE A 200 -13.09 1.09 -11.44
N ASN A 201 -14.17 0.74 -12.11
CA ASN A 201 -15.54 1.16 -11.78
C ASN A 201 -16.55 0.00 -11.74
N SER A 202 -16.07 -1.22 -11.83
CA SER A 202 -16.88 -2.44 -11.77
C SER A 202 -16.10 -3.60 -11.19
N THR A 203 -16.79 -4.59 -10.64
CA THR A 203 -16.22 -5.84 -10.13
C THR A 203 -16.98 -7.06 -10.69
N PRO A 204 -16.30 -8.20 -10.90
CA PRO A 204 -14.85 -8.33 -10.85
C PRO A 204 -14.19 -7.61 -12.03
N THR A 205 -13.02 -7.00 -11.79
CA THR A 205 -12.15 -6.51 -12.85
C THR A 205 -10.86 -7.31 -12.83
N LEU A 206 -10.55 -7.96 -13.96
CA LEU A 206 -9.39 -8.85 -14.11
C LEU A 206 -8.30 -8.20 -14.97
N LEU A 207 -7.06 -8.30 -14.51
CA LEU A 207 -5.88 -7.93 -15.29
C LEU A 207 -4.95 -9.14 -15.39
N VAL A 208 -4.34 -9.34 -16.56
CA VAL A 208 -3.25 -10.30 -16.81
C VAL A 208 -1.99 -9.50 -17.12
N ASP A 209 -0.94 -9.64 -16.34
CA ASP A 209 0.30 -8.86 -16.42
C ASP A 209 0.06 -7.35 -16.56
N GLY A 210 -0.92 -6.85 -15.78
CA GLY A 210 -1.30 -5.44 -15.75
C GLY A 210 -2.19 -4.98 -16.91
N GLN A 211 -2.52 -5.85 -17.87
CA GLN A 211 -3.42 -5.55 -18.98
C GLN A 211 -4.87 -5.93 -18.64
N LEU A 212 -5.80 -4.98 -18.81
CA LEU A 212 -7.22 -5.23 -18.56
C LEU A 212 -7.77 -6.29 -19.51
N VAL A 213 -8.41 -7.31 -18.95
CA VAL A 213 -9.10 -8.36 -19.71
C VAL A 213 -10.59 -8.05 -19.77
N THR A 214 -11.05 -7.53 -20.92
CA THR A 214 -12.48 -7.28 -21.13
C THR A 214 -13.26 -8.61 -21.07
N ASN A 215 -14.34 -8.67 -20.30
CA ASN A 215 -15.07 -9.91 -19.99
C ASN A 215 -14.22 -10.99 -19.33
N GLY A 216 -13.19 -10.61 -18.56
CA GLY A 216 -12.26 -11.55 -17.90
C GLY A 216 -12.91 -12.48 -16.88
N SER A 217 -14.11 -12.21 -16.39
CA SER A 217 -14.90 -13.13 -15.58
C SER A 217 -15.39 -14.39 -16.32
N SER A 218 -15.32 -14.38 -17.66
CA SER A 218 -15.54 -15.59 -18.47
C SER A 218 -14.27 -16.42 -18.55
N TYR A 219 -14.29 -17.68 -18.07
CA TYR A 219 -13.09 -18.52 -18.04
C TYR A 219 -12.41 -18.67 -19.41
N PRO A 220 -13.09 -18.93 -20.53
CA PRO A 220 -12.44 -19.04 -21.84
C PRO A 220 -11.71 -17.77 -22.27
N VAL A 221 -12.23 -16.58 -21.89
CA VAL A 221 -11.60 -15.29 -22.19
C VAL A 221 -10.35 -15.09 -21.33
N LEU A 222 -10.44 -15.37 -20.03
CA LEU A 222 -9.32 -15.27 -19.10
C LEU A 222 -8.22 -16.28 -19.48
N GLN A 223 -8.59 -17.51 -19.79
CA GLN A 223 -7.69 -18.56 -20.27
C GLN A 223 -6.90 -18.11 -21.50
N ALA A 224 -7.58 -17.57 -22.51
CA ALA A 224 -6.92 -17.09 -23.72
C ALA A 224 -5.89 -15.96 -23.43
N ALA A 225 -6.21 -15.06 -22.49
CA ALA A 225 -5.31 -13.99 -22.07
C ALA A 225 -4.08 -14.55 -21.34
N ILE A 226 -4.25 -15.50 -20.43
CA ILE A 226 -3.15 -16.16 -19.71
C ILE A 226 -2.28 -16.96 -20.67
N ASP A 227 -2.88 -17.74 -21.59
CA ASP A 227 -2.13 -18.51 -22.57
C ASP A 227 -1.32 -17.65 -23.54
N ALA A 228 -1.81 -16.45 -23.84
CA ALA A 228 -1.07 -15.47 -24.63
C ALA A 228 0.11 -14.90 -23.82
N ALA A 229 -0.08 -14.57 -22.55
CA ALA A 229 0.97 -14.08 -21.67
C ALA A 229 2.09 -15.12 -21.47
N LEU A 230 1.73 -16.40 -21.27
CA LEU A 230 2.68 -17.51 -21.13
C LEU A 230 3.55 -17.76 -22.37
N LYS A 231 3.13 -17.30 -23.54
CA LYS A 231 3.89 -17.41 -24.80
C LYS A 231 4.74 -16.18 -25.11
N SER A 232 4.52 -15.10 -24.35
CA SER A 232 5.29 -13.87 -24.53
C SER A 232 6.66 -14.01 -23.87
N PRO A 233 7.77 -13.64 -24.54
CA PRO A 233 9.13 -13.77 -24.00
C PRO A 233 9.41 -12.80 -22.85
#